data_f0b164d889ae9deb9091c13d7536ad0e
#
_entry.id   f0b164d889ae9deb9091c13d7536ad0e
#
_cell.length_a   1.000
_cell.length_b   1.000
_cell.length_c   1.000
_cell.angle_alpha   90.00
_cell.angle_beta   90.00
_cell.angle_gamma   90.00
#
_symmetry.space_group_name_H-M   'P 1'
#
loop_
_entity.id
_entity.type
_entity.pdbx_description
1 polymer ?
#
loop_
_entity_poly.entity_id
_entity_poly.type
_entity_poly.pdbx_seq_one_letter_code
_entity_poly.pdbx_strand_id
1 'polypeptide(L)'
;MGLVNLSSNDINKIQIDEGIVVVNYGETGEKILGPTRGGAEFTVTPSIRDIEFDGRKGKTKGMQVKDGEDVSLKISTLCCSLENLKLAIPGATVNSSTSELTPGNFGVIGSANYLKNVAVVTKMLDGTFTILKVTNAMHEGAFTYKGVSKNENEHSLEFLGHYDATSSTEECCWGISTATTNPLVS
;
A
#
# COMPACT_ATOMS: atom_id res chain seq x y z
N MET A 1 6.20 37.85 14.51
CA MET A 1 6.10 36.51 13.89
C MET A 1 6.67 36.64 12.50
N GLY A 2 7.81 36.02 12.23
CA GLY A 2 8.37 35.98 10.88
C GLY A 2 7.48 35.11 9.99
N LEU A 3 7.09 35.66 8.83
CA LEU A 3 6.49 34.86 7.79
C LEU A 3 7.53 33.85 7.28
N VAL A 4 7.18 32.57 7.25
CA VAL A 4 8.03 31.53 6.65
C VAL A 4 8.06 31.80 5.15
N ASN A 5 9.23 32.21 4.63
CA ASN A 5 9.44 32.30 3.19
C ASN A 5 9.66 30.89 2.64
N LEU A 6 8.66 30.37 1.94
CA LEU A 6 8.79 29.12 1.21
C LEU A 6 9.66 29.33 -0.04
N SER A 7 10.64 28.48 -0.25
CA SER A 7 11.36 28.46 -1.52
C SER A 7 10.50 27.89 -2.64
N SER A 8 10.79 28.27 -3.90
CA SER A 8 10.11 27.68 -5.05
C SER A 8 10.27 26.15 -5.09
N ASN A 9 11.39 25.62 -4.62
CA ASN A 9 11.62 24.18 -4.53
C ASN A 9 10.68 23.51 -3.53
N ASP A 10 10.42 24.14 -2.38
CA ASP A 10 9.50 23.58 -1.36
C ASP A 10 8.06 23.59 -1.90
N ILE A 11 7.64 24.68 -2.54
CA ILE A 11 6.31 24.81 -3.13
C ILE A 11 6.10 23.74 -4.22
N ASN A 12 7.08 23.54 -5.09
CA ASN A 12 7.00 22.62 -6.21
C ASN A 12 6.87 21.13 -5.77
N LYS A 13 7.28 20.80 -4.55
CA LYS A 13 7.22 19.44 -3.98
C LYS A 13 5.98 19.20 -3.11
N ILE A 14 5.02 20.09 -3.12
CA ILE A 14 3.74 19.88 -2.45
C ILE A 14 2.92 18.86 -3.25
N GLN A 15 2.45 17.80 -2.59
CA GLN A 15 1.49 16.85 -3.16
C GLN A 15 0.11 17.54 -3.26
N ILE A 16 -0.55 17.42 -4.40
CA ILE A 16 -1.79 18.13 -4.70
C ILE A 16 -3.02 17.24 -4.92
N ASP A 17 -2.84 15.92 -4.93
CA ASP A 17 -3.95 14.98 -5.09
C ASP A 17 -3.89 13.82 -4.09
N GLU A 18 -5.00 13.08 -3.98
CA GLU A 18 -5.16 11.90 -3.14
C GLU A 18 -4.46 10.65 -3.70
N GLY A 19 -4.06 10.70 -4.96
CA GLY A 19 -3.40 9.61 -5.65
C GLY A 19 -4.35 8.59 -6.29
N ILE A 20 -3.81 7.87 -7.27
CA ILE A 20 -4.47 6.75 -7.95
C ILE A 20 -3.86 5.45 -7.46
N VAL A 21 -4.72 4.52 -7.02
CA VAL A 21 -4.28 3.20 -6.55
C VAL A 21 -4.31 2.21 -7.69
N VAL A 22 -3.19 1.52 -7.87
CA VAL A 22 -2.96 0.54 -8.93
C VAL A 22 -2.51 -0.79 -8.33
N VAL A 23 -3.20 -1.84 -8.69
CA VAL A 23 -2.85 -3.22 -8.35
C VAL A 23 -1.96 -3.79 -9.44
N ASN A 24 -0.89 -4.48 -9.06
CA ASN A 24 0.14 -5.04 -9.96
C ASN A 24 0.76 -3.98 -10.91
N TYR A 25 1.09 -2.82 -10.36
CA TYR A 25 1.70 -1.71 -11.11
C TYR A 25 2.98 -2.14 -11.82
N GLY A 26 3.05 -1.90 -13.13
CA GLY A 26 4.17 -2.29 -13.99
C GLY A 26 4.28 -3.80 -14.26
N GLU A 27 3.28 -4.59 -13.90
CA GLU A 27 3.29 -6.04 -14.00
C GLU A 27 2.11 -6.55 -14.86
N THR A 28 2.17 -7.81 -15.26
CA THR A 28 1.04 -8.45 -15.94
C THR A 28 -0.20 -8.44 -15.03
N GLY A 29 -1.33 -7.96 -15.55
CA GLY A 29 -2.56 -7.83 -14.78
C GLY A 29 -2.66 -6.50 -14.00
N GLU A 30 -1.91 -5.48 -14.42
CA GLU A 30 -2.06 -4.12 -13.92
C GLU A 30 -3.52 -3.66 -14.01
N LYS A 31 -4.02 -3.12 -12.93
CA LYS A 31 -5.41 -2.65 -12.84
C LYS A 31 -5.53 -1.47 -11.88
N ILE A 32 -6.16 -0.40 -12.35
CA ILE A 32 -6.58 0.70 -11.47
C ILE A 32 -7.72 0.21 -10.58
N LEU A 33 -7.61 0.44 -9.27
CA LEU A 33 -8.60 0.00 -8.27
C LEU A 33 -9.97 0.69 -8.46
N GLY A 34 -9.98 1.89 -9.03
CA GLY A 34 -11.16 2.72 -9.21
C GLY A 34 -11.22 3.90 -8.22
N PRO A 35 -12.38 4.56 -8.08
CA PRO A 35 -12.49 5.72 -7.23
C PRO A 35 -12.30 5.35 -5.76
N THR A 36 -11.51 6.17 -5.06
CA THR A 36 -11.24 6.07 -3.63
C THR A 36 -11.86 7.27 -2.89
N ARG A 37 -12.01 7.15 -1.59
CA ARG A 37 -12.44 8.25 -0.72
C ARG A 37 -11.47 8.39 0.45
N GLY A 38 -11.11 9.65 0.77
CA GLY A 38 -10.19 9.95 1.88
C GLY A 38 -8.71 9.74 1.57
N GLY A 39 -8.38 9.44 0.30
CA GLY A 39 -7.00 9.23 -0.14
C GLY A 39 -6.44 7.85 0.24
N ALA A 40 -5.12 7.73 0.18
CA ALA A 40 -4.37 6.54 0.55
C ALA A 40 -3.38 6.84 1.67
N GLU A 41 -3.29 5.96 2.66
CA GLU A 41 -2.35 6.07 3.77
C GLU A 41 -1.27 4.99 3.64
N PHE A 42 -0.04 5.41 3.39
CA PHE A 42 1.12 4.53 3.31
C PHE A 42 1.94 4.66 4.60
N THR A 43 2.15 3.56 5.31
CA THR A 43 2.84 3.53 6.59
C THR A 43 3.96 2.51 6.58
N VAL A 44 5.15 2.92 7.05
CA VAL A 44 6.29 2.03 7.30
C VAL A 44 6.64 2.12 8.78
N THR A 45 6.60 1.01 9.47
CA THR A 45 6.90 0.92 10.90
C THR A 45 8.16 0.07 11.12
N PRO A 46 9.32 0.69 11.41
CA PRO A 46 10.53 -0.07 11.66
C PRO A 46 10.52 -0.73 13.04
N SER A 47 10.94 -1.97 13.12
CA SER A 47 11.24 -2.68 14.36
C SER A 47 12.70 -2.41 14.75
N ILE A 48 12.90 -1.66 15.84
CA ILE A 48 14.24 -1.25 16.28
C ILE A 48 14.50 -1.81 17.67
N ARG A 49 15.59 -2.55 17.80
CA ARG A 49 16.09 -3.10 19.07
C ARG A 49 17.32 -2.33 19.53
N ASP A 50 17.36 -2.02 20.81
CA ASP A 50 18.55 -1.48 21.47
C ASP A 50 19.50 -2.60 21.89
N ILE A 51 20.81 -2.41 21.68
CA ILE A 51 21.84 -3.27 22.26
C ILE A 51 22.03 -2.82 23.72
N GLU A 52 21.83 -3.73 24.66
CA GLU A 52 21.99 -3.48 26.09
C GLU A 52 23.42 -3.77 26.53
N PHE A 53 23.96 -2.93 27.41
CA PHE A 53 25.25 -3.08 28.05
C PHE A 53 25.26 -2.42 29.44
N ASP A 54 26.15 -2.89 30.33
CA ASP A 54 26.27 -2.37 31.69
C ASP A 54 26.68 -0.89 31.70
N GLY A 55 26.01 -0.10 32.55
CA GLY A 55 26.26 1.35 32.66
C GLY A 55 25.51 2.21 31.65
N ARG A 56 24.65 1.62 30.82
CA ARG A 56 23.79 2.37 29.88
C ARG A 56 22.82 3.30 30.61
N LYS A 57 22.74 4.56 30.16
CA LYS A 57 21.85 5.59 30.73
C LYS A 57 20.59 5.85 29.88
N GLY A 58 20.30 4.99 28.87
CA GLY A 58 19.18 5.14 27.96
C GLY A 58 19.55 4.79 26.51
N LYS A 59 18.79 5.30 25.54
CA LYS A 59 19.09 5.08 24.12
C LYS A 59 20.46 5.64 23.74
N THR A 60 21.32 4.81 23.17
CA THR A 60 22.71 5.18 22.85
C THR A 60 22.91 5.15 21.34
N LYS A 61 23.44 6.27 20.79
CA LYS A 61 23.74 6.39 19.36
C LYS A 61 24.73 5.31 18.92
N GLY A 62 24.39 4.61 17.83
CA GLY A 62 25.22 3.54 17.27
C GLY A 62 25.03 2.17 17.96
N MET A 63 24.15 2.08 18.97
CA MET A 63 23.83 0.85 19.69
C MET A 63 22.37 0.44 19.48
N GLN A 64 21.87 0.63 18.26
CA GLN A 64 20.53 0.23 17.84
C GLN A 64 20.63 -0.62 16.56
N VAL A 65 19.81 -1.63 16.47
CA VAL A 65 19.68 -2.53 15.32
C VAL A 65 18.25 -2.45 14.79
N LYS A 66 18.10 -2.28 13.49
CA LYS A 66 16.82 -2.45 12.80
C LYS A 66 16.66 -3.92 12.47
N ASP A 67 15.76 -4.62 13.17
CA ASP A 67 15.54 -6.06 12.99
C ASP A 67 14.54 -6.37 11.86
N GLY A 68 13.71 -5.40 11.47
CA GLY A 68 12.72 -5.55 10.41
C GLY A 68 11.87 -4.28 10.24
N GLU A 69 10.85 -4.38 9.43
CA GLU A 69 9.83 -3.34 9.27
C GLU A 69 8.51 -3.91 8.77
N ASP A 70 7.42 -3.35 9.24
CA ASP A 70 6.08 -3.62 8.76
C ASP A 70 5.63 -2.49 7.85
N VAL A 71 5.02 -2.85 6.73
CA VAL A 71 4.55 -1.89 5.74
C VAL A 71 3.08 -2.11 5.48
N SER A 72 2.30 -1.05 5.52
CA SER A 72 0.88 -1.09 5.21
C SER A 72 0.47 0.05 4.27
N LEU A 73 -0.51 -0.25 3.43
CA LEU A 73 -1.19 0.69 2.56
C LEU A 73 -2.70 0.57 2.78
N LYS A 74 -3.29 1.58 3.42
CA LYS A 74 -4.73 1.68 3.68
C LYS A 74 -5.41 2.56 2.67
N ILE A 75 -6.54 2.10 2.15
CA ILE A 75 -7.36 2.80 1.18
C ILE A 75 -8.83 2.47 1.40
N SER A 76 -9.72 3.43 1.08
CA SER A 76 -11.15 3.19 1.00
C SER A 76 -11.59 3.32 -0.45
N THR A 77 -12.13 2.24 -1.03
CA THR A 77 -12.64 2.24 -2.41
C THR A 77 -14.17 2.29 -2.43
N LEU A 78 -14.71 3.01 -3.41
CA LEU A 78 -16.15 3.07 -3.71
C LEU A 78 -16.57 1.99 -4.72
N CYS A 79 -15.60 1.34 -5.36
CA CYS A 79 -15.84 0.36 -6.40
C CYS A 79 -16.05 -1.04 -5.80
N CYS A 80 -17.30 -1.51 -5.80
CA CYS A 80 -17.74 -2.79 -5.23
C CYS A 80 -17.79 -3.93 -6.28
N SER A 81 -16.92 -3.93 -7.30
CA SER A 81 -16.85 -5.05 -8.25
C SER A 81 -16.38 -6.33 -7.56
N LEU A 82 -16.80 -7.50 -8.03
CA LEU A 82 -16.37 -8.80 -7.46
C LEU A 82 -14.85 -8.95 -7.45
N GLU A 83 -14.19 -8.42 -8.48
CA GLU A 83 -12.72 -8.42 -8.57
C GLU A 83 -12.06 -7.55 -7.48
N ASN A 84 -12.69 -6.43 -7.09
CA ASN A 84 -12.18 -5.62 -5.99
C ASN A 84 -12.52 -6.24 -4.63
N LEU A 85 -13.71 -6.82 -4.49
CA LEU A 85 -14.11 -7.54 -3.28
C LEU A 85 -13.23 -8.78 -3.03
N LYS A 86 -12.79 -9.45 -4.10
CA LYS A 86 -11.81 -10.54 -4.02
C LYS A 86 -10.50 -10.12 -3.35
N LEU A 87 -10.06 -8.89 -3.57
CA LEU A 87 -8.81 -8.38 -2.96
C LEU A 87 -8.89 -8.29 -1.43
N ALA A 88 -10.11 -8.15 -0.88
CA ALA A 88 -10.36 -8.09 0.55
C ALA A 88 -10.47 -9.47 1.23
N ILE A 89 -10.46 -10.56 0.47
CA ILE A 89 -10.64 -11.92 1.00
C ILE A 89 -9.51 -12.80 0.47
N PRO A 90 -8.46 -13.04 1.26
CA PRO A 90 -7.34 -13.87 0.84
C PRO A 90 -7.78 -15.27 0.40
N GLY A 91 -7.28 -15.73 -0.74
CA GLY A 91 -7.62 -17.04 -1.29
C GLY A 91 -8.98 -17.12 -1.99
N ALA A 92 -9.77 -16.08 -2.00
CA ALA A 92 -11.05 -16.07 -2.68
C ALA A 92 -10.89 -16.19 -4.20
N THR A 93 -11.87 -16.83 -4.84
CA THR A 93 -11.96 -17.00 -6.29
C THR A 93 -13.25 -16.40 -6.83
N VAL A 94 -13.17 -15.77 -8.00
CA VAL A 94 -14.34 -15.27 -8.72
C VAL A 94 -14.66 -16.22 -9.86
N ASN A 95 -15.87 -16.75 -9.87
CA ASN A 95 -16.40 -17.50 -11.01
C ASN A 95 -17.13 -16.52 -11.94
N SER A 96 -16.50 -16.21 -13.07
CA SER A 96 -17.08 -15.27 -14.04
C SER A 96 -18.36 -15.77 -14.74
N SER A 97 -18.55 -17.10 -14.80
CA SER A 97 -19.74 -17.68 -15.41
C SER A 97 -20.99 -17.56 -14.54
N THR A 98 -20.83 -17.66 -13.22
CA THR A 98 -21.94 -17.56 -12.25
C THR A 98 -21.97 -16.19 -11.55
N SER A 99 -20.96 -15.34 -11.76
CA SER A 99 -20.79 -14.06 -11.07
C SER A 99 -20.79 -14.23 -9.54
N GLU A 100 -20.08 -15.24 -9.06
CA GLU A 100 -20.00 -15.59 -7.64
C GLU A 100 -18.58 -15.44 -7.12
N LEU A 101 -18.45 -14.92 -5.90
CA LEU A 101 -17.23 -14.88 -5.12
C LEU A 101 -17.26 -16.00 -4.08
N THR A 102 -16.33 -16.94 -4.17
CA THR A 102 -16.21 -18.05 -3.25
C THR A 102 -14.97 -17.83 -2.35
N PRO A 103 -15.10 -17.91 -1.02
CA PRO A 103 -13.96 -17.79 -0.12
C PRO A 103 -12.97 -18.94 -0.33
N GLY A 104 -11.68 -18.68 -0.02
CA GLY A 104 -10.65 -19.70 -0.06
C GLY A 104 -10.77 -20.74 1.04
N ASN A 105 -10.08 -21.86 0.87
CA ASN A 105 -10.01 -22.92 1.88
C ASN A 105 -9.10 -22.49 3.06
N PHE A 106 -9.37 -23.05 4.24
CA PHE A 106 -8.46 -22.92 5.38
C PHE A 106 -7.14 -23.65 5.11
N GLY A 107 -6.05 -23.09 5.64
CA GLY A 107 -4.72 -23.66 5.52
C GLY A 107 -3.67 -22.64 5.12
N VAL A 108 -2.57 -23.11 4.56
CA VAL A 108 -1.48 -22.26 4.09
C VAL A 108 -1.93 -21.41 2.91
N ILE A 109 -1.73 -20.11 2.98
CA ILE A 109 -1.99 -19.19 1.89
C ILE A 109 -0.88 -19.37 0.83
N GLY A 110 -1.27 -19.83 -0.35
CA GLY A 110 -0.32 -20.02 -1.45
C GLY A 110 0.18 -18.70 -2.03
N SER A 111 1.38 -18.70 -2.61
CA SER A 111 2.02 -17.51 -3.21
C SER A 111 1.18 -16.83 -4.29
N ALA A 112 0.29 -17.54 -4.96
CA ALA A 112 -0.63 -16.98 -5.97
C ALA A 112 -1.70 -16.03 -5.38
N ASN A 113 -1.88 -16.00 -4.06
CA ASN A 113 -2.82 -15.11 -3.38
C ASN A 113 -2.22 -13.75 -3.03
N TYR A 114 -0.90 -13.62 -3.15
CA TYR A 114 -0.21 -12.35 -2.99
C TYR A 114 -0.20 -11.60 -4.31
N LEU A 115 -0.56 -10.33 -4.26
CA LEU A 115 -0.39 -9.42 -5.39
C LEU A 115 1.10 -9.15 -5.59
N LYS A 116 1.54 -9.03 -6.83
CA LYS A 116 2.94 -8.64 -7.11
C LYS A 116 3.30 -7.35 -6.40
N ASN A 117 2.42 -6.37 -6.49
CA ASN A 117 2.52 -5.12 -5.76
C ASN A 117 1.17 -4.38 -5.76
N VAL A 118 1.06 -3.41 -4.85
CA VAL A 118 0.03 -2.37 -4.90
C VAL A 118 0.74 -1.03 -4.81
N ALA A 119 0.44 -0.12 -5.72
CA ALA A 119 1.07 1.19 -5.79
C ALA A 119 0.05 2.32 -5.67
N VAL A 120 0.51 3.44 -5.11
CA VAL A 120 -0.21 4.72 -5.13
C VAL A 120 0.62 5.70 -5.94
N VAL A 121 0.01 6.26 -6.96
CA VAL A 121 0.63 7.29 -7.82
C VAL A 121 0.02 8.61 -7.47
N THR A 122 0.81 9.52 -6.92
CA THR A 122 0.39 10.86 -6.51
C THR A 122 1.08 11.92 -7.36
N LYS A 123 0.41 13.06 -7.58
CA LYS A 123 0.95 14.16 -8.36
C LYS A 123 1.46 15.28 -7.46
N MET A 124 2.61 15.84 -7.80
CA MET A 124 3.20 17.00 -7.17
C MET A 124 2.83 18.29 -7.94
N LEU A 125 2.97 19.44 -7.29
CA LEU A 125 2.64 20.73 -7.88
C LEU A 125 3.51 21.08 -9.11
N ASP A 126 4.75 20.57 -9.16
CA ASP A 126 5.65 20.73 -10.32
C ASP A 126 5.32 19.80 -11.51
N GLY A 127 4.26 19.02 -11.41
CA GLY A 127 3.83 18.06 -12.44
C GLY A 127 4.57 16.71 -12.39
N THR A 128 5.52 16.52 -11.48
CA THR A 128 6.14 15.21 -11.26
C THR A 128 5.21 14.29 -10.47
N PHE A 129 5.47 12.98 -10.51
CA PHE A 129 4.68 11.97 -9.82
C PHE A 129 5.54 11.26 -8.78
N THR A 130 4.95 10.97 -7.62
CA THR A 130 5.53 10.07 -6.62
C THR A 130 4.77 8.77 -6.65
N ILE A 131 5.49 7.66 -6.65
CA ILE A 131 4.96 6.31 -6.69
C ILE A 131 5.38 5.64 -5.39
N LEU A 132 4.41 5.32 -4.55
CA LEU A 132 4.57 4.55 -3.31
C LEU A 132 4.13 3.12 -3.62
N LYS A 133 5.01 2.14 -3.46
CA LYS A 133 4.77 0.75 -3.83
C LYS A 133 4.97 -0.19 -2.65
N VAL A 134 4.01 -1.08 -2.42
CA VAL A 134 4.08 -2.23 -1.51
C VAL A 134 4.20 -3.49 -2.34
N THR A 135 5.21 -4.33 -2.11
CA THR A 135 5.45 -5.59 -2.83
C THR A 135 4.93 -6.80 -2.06
N ASN A 136 4.62 -7.87 -2.79
CA ASN A 136 4.00 -9.08 -2.24
C ASN A 136 2.81 -8.75 -1.35
N ALA A 137 1.93 -7.86 -1.86
CA ALA A 137 0.87 -7.25 -1.08
C ALA A 137 -0.33 -8.19 -0.90
N MET A 138 -0.84 -8.26 0.31
CA MET A 138 -2.06 -9.00 0.63
C MET A 138 -2.87 -8.23 1.67
N HIS A 139 -4.20 -8.27 1.53
CA HIS A 139 -5.10 -7.72 2.55
C HIS A 139 -5.22 -8.72 3.70
N GLU A 140 -5.01 -8.26 4.93
CA GLU A 140 -5.13 -9.07 6.15
C GLU A 140 -6.22 -8.57 7.10
N GLY A 141 -6.89 -7.48 6.73
CA GLY A 141 -7.95 -6.88 7.53
C GLY A 141 -9.28 -7.64 7.46
N ALA A 142 -10.23 -7.21 8.27
CA ALA A 142 -11.58 -7.74 8.22
C ALA A 142 -12.31 -7.25 6.96
N PHE A 143 -12.92 -8.17 6.24
CA PHE A 143 -13.86 -7.80 5.18
C PHE A 143 -15.20 -7.38 5.79
N THR A 144 -15.62 -6.15 5.51
CA THR A 144 -16.91 -5.63 5.94
C THR A 144 -17.68 -5.06 4.75
N TYR A 145 -18.85 -5.60 4.52
CA TYR A 145 -19.82 -5.07 3.54
C TYR A 145 -20.97 -4.39 4.26
N LYS A 146 -21.14 -3.08 4.04
CA LYS A 146 -22.17 -2.29 4.72
C LYS A 146 -23.01 -1.55 3.69
N GLY A 147 -24.30 -1.87 3.63
CA GLY A 147 -25.26 -1.07 2.87
C GLY A 147 -25.64 0.21 3.62
N VAL A 148 -25.59 1.36 2.98
CA VAL A 148 -25.93 2.67 3.55
C VAL A 148 -27.07 3.30 2.79
N SER A 149 -28.08 3.82 3.49
CA SER A 149 -29.17 4.55 2.85
C SER A 149 -28.74 5.97 2.49
N LYS A 150 -28.98 6.37 1.26
CA LYS A 150 -28.72 7.73 0.74
C LYS A 150 -27.24 8.17 0.78
N ASN A 151 -26.30 7.23 0.78
CA ASN A 151 -24.87 7.49 0.71
C ASN A 151 -24.19 6.36 -0.04
N GLU A 152 -22.99 6.61 -0.55
CA GLU A 152 -22.16 5.60 -1.22
C GLU A 152 -21.61 4.62 -0.20
N ASN A 153 -21.46 3.37 -0.63
CA ASN A 153 -20.82 2.34 0.17
C ASN A 153 -19.30 2.40 -0.01
N GLU A 154 -18.56 2.21 1.07
CA GLU A 154 -17.10 2.22 1.09
C GLU A 154 -16.58 0.88 1.57
N HIS A 155 -15.53 0.39 0.90
CA HIS A 155 -14.77 -0.78 1.32
C HIS A 155 -13.36 -0.36 1.71
N SER A 156 -13.00 -0.62 2.95
CA SER A 156 -11.63 -0.42 3.43
C SER A 156 -10.78 -1.63 3.05
N LEU A 157 -9.64 -1.36 2.42
CA LEU A 157 -8.60 -2.32 2.12
C LEU A 157 -7.31 -1.91 2.83
N GLU A 158 -6.67 -2.85 3.49
CA GLU A 158 -5.35 -2.66 4.11
C GLU A 158 -4.40 -3.71 3.55
N PHE A 159 -3.53 -3.29 2.66
CA PHE A 159 -2.53 -4.16 2.06
C PHE A 159 -1.25 -4.12 2.88
N LEU A 160 -0.82 -5.29 3.36
CA LEU A 160 0.46 -5.46 4.02
C LEU A 160 1.49 -5.99 3.03
N GLY A 161 2.73 -5.51 3.16
CA GLY A 161 3.87 -5.98 2.37
C GLY A 161 4.52 -7.20 3.01
N HIS A 162 4.93 -8.16 2.19
CA HIS A 162 5.56 -9.40 2.67
C HIS A 162 6.93 -9.60 2.03
N TYR A 163 7.84 -10.15 2.81
CA TYR A 163 9.14 -10.59 2.31
C TYR A 163 9.01 -11.92 1.58
N ASP A 164 9.80 -12.08 0.51
CA ASP A 164 9.88 -13.34 -0.20
C ASP A 164 10.90 -14.25 0.48
N ALA A 165 10.42 -15.31 1.15
CA ALA A 165 11.27 -16.27 1.84
C ALA A 165 12.18 -17.08 0.88
N THR A 166 11.93 -17.04 -0.43
CA THR A 166 12.77 -17.70 -1.44
C THR A 166 13.85 -16.79 -2.00
N SER A 167 13.78 -15.49 -1.71
CA SER A 167 14.82 -14.54 -2.09
C SER A 167 16.04 -14.69 -1.19
N SER A 168 17.21 -14.83 -1.78
CA SER A 168 18.49 -14.88 -1.06
C SER A 168 18.98 -13.50 -0.61
N THR A 169 18.35 -12.43 -1.08
CA THR A 169 18.58 -11.05 -0.67
C THR A 169 17.39 -10.60 0.16
N GLU A 170 17.64 -10.01 1.33
CA GLU A 170 16.61 -9.36 2.13
C GLU A 170 16.12 -8.11 1.41
N GLU A 171 15.25 -8.29 0.43
CA GLU A 171 14.66 -7.18 -0.29
C GLU A 171 13.58 -6.52 0.56
N CYS A 172 13.57 -5.20 0.55
CA CYS A 172 12.54 -4.42 1.21
C CYS A 172 11.19 -4.67 0.51
N CYS A 173 10.13 -4.90 1.29
CA CYS A 173 8.79 -5.13 0.74
C CYS A 173 8.06 -3.85 0.31
N TRP A 174 8.76 -2.74 0.14
CA TRP A 174 8.22 -1.45 -0.31
C TRP A 174 9.24 -0.64 -1.08
N GLY A 175 8.77 0.38 -1.80
CA GLY A 175 9.63 1.31 -2.52
C GLY A 175 8.94 2.65 -2.75
N ILE A 176 9.74 3.70 -2.83
CA ILE A 176 9.30 5.05 -3.21
C ILE A 176 10.13 5.48 -4.40
N SER A 177 9.46 5.89 -5.47
CA SER A 177 10.12 6.39 -6.68
C SER A 177 9.41 7.63 -7.22
N THR A 178 10.06 8.36 -8.12
CA THR A 178 9.50 9.53 -8.78
C THR A 178 9.53 9.37 -10.29
N ALA A 179 8.55 9.94 -10.98
CA ALA A 179 8.48 9.97 -12.43
C ALA A 179 8.19 11.40 -12.90
N THR A 180 8.77 11.80 -14.04
CA THR A 180 8.55 13.11 -14.65
C THR A 180 7.36 13.12 -15.62
N THR A 181 6.92 11.95 -16.06
CA THR A 181 5.76 11.73 -16.93
C THR A 181 4.72 10.93 -16.19
N ASN A 182 3.44 11.05 -16.58
CA ASN A 182 2.38 10.24 -15.99
C ASN A 182 2.65 8.75 -16.22
N PRO A 183 2.92 7.96 -15.18
CA PRO A 183 3.28 6.55 -15.35
C PRO A 183 2.08 5.64 -15.66
N LEU A 184 0.85 6.17 -15.63
CA LEU A 184 -0.40 5.44 -15.88
C LEU A 184 -0.94 5.62 -17.30
N VAL A 185 -0.25 6.41 -18.13
CA VAL A 185 -0.59 6.62 -19.55
C VAL A 185 0.51 5.96 -20.36
N SER A 186 0.27 4.74 -20.80
CA SER A 186 1.06 4.05 -21.82
C SER A 186 0.37 4.14 -23.18
#